data_67826ee1248cee8641c120569d613983
#
_entry.id   67826ee1248cee8641c120569d613983
#
_cell.length_a   1.000
_cell.length_b   1.000
_cell.length_c   1.000
_cell.angle_alpha   90.00
_cell.angle_beta   90.00
_cell.angle_gamma   90.00
#
_symmetry.space_group_name_H-M   'P 1'
#
loop_
_entity.id
_entity.type
_entity.pdbx_description
1 polymer ?
#
loop_
_entity_poly.entity_id
_entity_poly.type
_entity_poly.pdbx_seq_one_letter_code
_entity_poly.pdbx_strand_id
1 'polypeptide(L)'
;MSTPAHADEPRRDPAGGRDSGRGQPLPVPAPPGGHALRIDPRSRTAPTPPPLPVVDEVSAGGLVVTVAGGGLCAAIIARRNRGGRLEWCLPKGHLEGDETPEQAAVREIAEETGIQGAVQEPLGVIDYWFTGDDRRVHKVVHHFLLRATGGYLTVEGDPDGEAEDVAWIPVADLPDRLAYPNERRIAAVAQSVLEGRPARFHGVVESRVTRTIVRSPGRPHDGRGGPAPPAPRSSTDHS
;
A
#
# COMPACT_ATOMS: atom_id res chain seq x y z
N MET A 1 27.95 58.27 -18.65
CA MET A 1 27.31 59.04 -19.75
C MET A 1 26.05 58.24 -20.06
N SER A 2 24.84 58.57 -19.92
CA SER A 2 24.02 59.74 -19.64
C SER A 2 22.63 59.22 -19.42
N THR A 3 22.03 59.54 -18.31
CA THR A 3 20.59 59.76 -18.19
C THR A 3 20.28 61.07 -18.89
N PRO A 4 19.09 61.45 -19.32
CA PRO A 4 17.88 61.64 -18.51
C PRO A 4 16.57 61.38 -19.28
N ALA A 5 15.38 61.54 -18.83
CA ALA A 5 14.63 62.29 -17.85
C ALA A 5 13.21 62.50 -18.35
N HIS A 6 12.31 62.66 -17.40
CA HIS A 6 11.14 63.54 -17.36
C HIS A 6 10.02 63.40 -18.42
N ALA A 7 8.77 63.51 -18.15
CA ALA A 7 7.85 64.14 -17.19
C ALA A 7 6.46 63.86 -17.77
N ASP A 8 5.32 63.94 -17.23
CA ASP A 8 4.66 64.92 -16.42
C ASP A 8 3.23 64.52 -16.17
N GLU A 9 2.73 64.78 -15.01
CA GLU A 9 1.30 64.81 -14.66
C GLU A 9 0.66 66.05 -15.26
N PRO A 10 -0.67 66.18 -15.46
CA PRO A 10 -1.39 66.84 -14.39
C PRO A 10 -2.81 66.34 -14.06
N ARG A 11 -3.13 66.65 -12.83
CA ARG A 11 -4.43 66.62 -12.16
C ARG A 11 -5.52 67.41 -12.88
N ARG A 12 -6.78 67.03 -12.67
CA ARG A 12 -7.94 67.88 -12.39
C ARG A 12 -9.15 67.05 -11.94
N ASP A 13 -9.53 67.16 -10.66
CA ASP A 13 -10.94 67.23 -10.25
C ASP A 13 -11.57 68.54 -10.63
N PRO A 14 -12.91 68.71 -10.73
CA PRO A 14 -13.75 68.78 -9.56
C PRO A 14 -15.22 68.30 -9.71
N ALA A 15 -15.75 67.88 -8.58
CA ALA A 15 -17.06 68.21 -8.02
C ALA A 15 -18.36 68.07 -8.83
N GLY A 16 -19.31 67.40 -8.25
CA GLY A 16 -20.69 67.86 -8.23
C GLY A 16 -21.75 66.80 -8.54
N GLY A 17 -22.58 66.48 -7.55
CA GLY A 17 -23.87 65.91 -7.85
C GLY A 17 -24.34 64.85 -6.85
N ARG A 18 -24.87 65.29 -5.73
CA ARG A 18 -25.70 64.46 -4.86
C ARG A 18 -26.98 64.15 -5.60
N ASP A 19 -27.33 62.87 -5.69
CA ASP A 19 -28.74 62.51 -5.79
C ASP A 19 -28.99 61.28 -4.93
N SER A 20 -29.76 61.49 -3.88
CA SER A 20 -30.19 60.53 -2.89
C SER A 20 -31.45 59.82 -3.42
N GLY A 21 -31.25 58.85 -4.29
CA GLY A 21 -32.30 57.90 -4.67
C GLY A 21 -32.36 56.76 -3.67
N ARG A 22 -33.26 56.86 -2.71
CA ARG A 22 -33.66 55.68 -1.88
C ARG A 22 -34.29 54.63 -2.80
N GLY A 23 -33.48 53.72 -3.30
CA GLY A 23 -33.96 52.48 -3.88
C GLY A 23 -34.66 51.64 -2.80
N GLN A 24 -35.95 51.47 -2.91
CA GLN A 24 -36.69 50.51 -2.11
C GLN A 24 -36.08 49.11 -2.36
N PRO A 25 -35.83 48.33 -1.32
CA PRO A 25 -35.41 46.93 -1.51
C PRO A 25 -36.56 46.20 -2.18
N LEU A 26 -36.26 45.53 -3.28
CA LEU A 26 -37.16 44.61 -3.94
C LEU A 26 -37.57 43.51 -2.97
N PRO A 27 -38.85 43.13 -2.93
CA PRO A 27 -39.31 42.06 -2.06
C PRO A 27 -38.59 40.73 -2.45
N VAL A 28 -37.85 40.18 -1.53
CA VAL A 28 -37.29 38.82 -1.67
C VAL A 28 -38.48 37.86 -1.70
N PRO A 29 -38.64 37.05 -2.76
CA PRO A 29 -39.73 36.08 -2.76
C PRO A 29 -39.54 35.10 -1.59
N ALA A 30 -40.60 34.92 -0.81
CA ALA A 30 -40.60 33.95 0.27
C ALA A 30 -40.32 32.56 -0.31
N PRO A 31 -39.49 31.74 0.36
CA PRO A 31 -39.24 30.37 -0.08
C PRO A 31 -40.58 29.62 -0.14
N PRO A 32 -40.81 28.79 -1.16
CA PRO A 32 -42.03 28.00 -1.29
C PRO A 32 -42.22 27.16 -0.02
N GLY A 33 -43.41 27.16 0.53
CA GLY A 33 -43.82 26.67 1.84
C GLY A 33 -43.04 25.44 2.29
N GLY A 34 -42.28 25.64 3.36
CA GLY A 34 -41.58 24.56 4.02
C GLY A 34 -42.58 23.52 4.55
N HIS A 35 -42.66 22.39 3.88
CA HIS A 35 -43.11 21.21 4.54
C HIS A 35 -42.10 20.94 5.65
N ALA A 36 -42.44 21.32 6.87
CA ALA A 36 -41.68 20.90 8.03
C ALA A 36 -41.66 19.34 7.96
N LEU A 37 -40.48 18.80 7.67
CA LEU A 37 -40.25 17.39 7.80
C LEU A 37 -40.57 17.04 9.25
N ARG A 38 -41.79 16.53 9.51
CA ARG A 38 -42.11 15.90 10.77
C ARG A 38 -41.18 14.71 10.88
N ILE A 39 -40.09 14.87 11.58
CA ILE A 39 -39.28 13.76 12.05
C ILE A 39 -40.20 13.00 12.98
N ASP A 40 -40.71 11.84 12.50
CA ASP A 40 -41.48 10.92 13.33
C ASP A 40 -40.53 10.48 14.48
N PRO A 41 -40.87 10.80 15.74
CA PRO A 41 -40.02 10.37 16.88
C PRO A 41 -40.02 8.85 17.04
N ARG A 42 -40.79 8.11 16.22
CA ARG A 42 -40.74 6.65 16.10
C ARG A 42 -39.88 6.17 14.96
N SER A 43 -39.10 7.06 14.29
CA SER A 43 -38.08 6.61 13.38
C SER A 43 -37.09 5.78 14.19
N ARG A 44 -37.34 4.45 14.18
CA ARG A 44 -36.52 3.44 14.84
C ARG A 44 -35.12 3.67 14.29
N THR A 45 -34.22 4.16 15.11
CA THR A 45 -32.80 4.13 14.83
C THR A 45 -32.48 2.70 14.42
N ALA A 46 -32.12 2.50 13.16
CA ALA A 46 -31.67 1.19 12.72
C ALA A 46 -30.62 0.71 13.72
N PRO A 47 -30.69 -0.52 14.20
CA PRO A 47 -29.71 -1.01 15.16
C PRO A 47 -28.33 -0.80 14.57
N THR A 48 -27.46 -0.14 15.34
CA THR A 48 -26.07 0.00 14.94
C THR A 48 -25.52 -1.40 14.72
N PRO A 49 -24.97 -1.72 13.54
CA PRO A 49 -24.40 -3.03 13.30
C PRO A 49 -23.33 -3.32 14.37
N PRO A 50 -23.21 -4.57 14.82
CA PRO A 50 -22.19 -4.96 15.76
C PRO A 50 -20.82 -4.58 15.23
N PRO A 51 -19.87 -4.19 16.10
CA PRO A 51 -18.50 -3.89 15.68
C PRO A 51 -17.89 -5.12 15.02
N LEU A 52 -17.14 -4.89 13.93
CA LEU A 52 -16.41 -5.95 13.25
C LEU A 52 -15.39 -6.59 14.19
N PRO A 53 -15.22 -7.91 14.19
CA PRO A 53 -14.16 -8.58 14.95
C PRO A 53 -12.79 -8.06 14.52
N VAL A 54 -11.87 -7.98 15.47
CA VAL A 54 -10.48 -7.59 15.24
C VAL A 54 -9.65 -8.85 15.11
N VAL A 55 -8.78 -8.88 14.08
CA VAL A 55 -7.79 -9.94 13.86
C VAL A 55 -6.42 -9.29 13.78
N ASP A 56 -5.48 -9.83 14.56
CA ASP A 56 -4.07 -9.45 14.47
C ASP A 56 -3.35 -10.34 13.46
N GLU A 57 -2.60 -9.73 12.55
CA GLU A 57 -1.76 -10.40 11.56
C GLU A 57 -0.31 -9.93 11.71
N VAL A 58 0.62 -10.87 11.78
CA VAL A 58 2.05 -10.57 11.82
C VAL A 58 2.72 -11.10 10.56
N SER A 59 3.54 -10.25 9.96
CA SER A 59 4.33 -10.56 8.77
C SER A 59 5.78 -10.15 8.97
N ALA A 60 6.67 -10.71 8.18
CA ALA A 60 8.06 -10.31 8.15
C ALA A 60 8.62 -10.37 6.73
N GLY A 61 9.67 -9.59 6.48
CA GLY A 61 10.36 -9.51 5.20
C GLY A 61 11.44 -8.45 5.23
N GLY A 62 11.73 -7.81 4.10
CA GLY A 62 12.70 -6.70 4.09
C GLY A 62 13.50 -6.57 2.80
N LEU A 63 14.74 -6.10 2.94
CA LEU A 63 15.65 -5.89 1.84
C LEU A 63 16.77 -6.93 1.86
N VAL A 64 16.81 -7.80 0.86
CA VAL A 64 17.99 -8.61 0.60
C VAL A 64 18.89 -7.87 -0.38
N VAL A 65 20.15 -7.64 0.01
CA VAL A 65 21.09 -6.81 -0.76
C VAL A 65 22.29 -7.62 -1.25
N THR A 66 22.80 -7.22 -2.42
CA THR A 66 24.04 -7.72 -3.00
C THR A 66 24.79 -6.59 -3.71
N VAL A 67 26.04 -6.86 -4.07
CA VAL A 67 26.80 -5.95 -4.96
C VAL A 67 26.61 -6.42 -6.40
N ALA A 68 26.02 -5.60 -7.22
CA ALA A 68 25.83 -5.85 -8.64
C ALA A 68 26.07 -4.56 -9.45
N GLY A 69 26.68 -4.68 -10.63
CA GLY A 69 26.93 -3.53 -11.48
C GLY A 69 27.82 -2.44 -10.87
N GLY A 70 28.63 -2.78 -9.84
CA GLY A 70 29.49 -1.83 -9.13
C GLY A 70 28.78 -1.05 -8.01
N GLY A 71 27.54 -1.36 -7.67
CA GLY A 71 26.78 -0.73 -6.60
C GLY A 71 25.98 -1.73 -5.77
N LEU A 72 25.44 -1.27 -4.65
CA LEU A 72 24.52 -2.04 -3.84
C LEU A 72 23.14 -2.07 -4.49
N CYS A 73 22.60 -3.27 -4.71
CA CYS A 73 21.26 -3.51 -5.21
C CYS A 73 20.43 -4.31 -4.21
N ALA A 74 19.14 -4.08 -4.17
CA ALA A 74 18.18 -4.87 -3.41
C ALA A 74 17.19 -5.57 -4.35
N ALA A 75 16.80 -6.80 -4.01
CA ALA A 75 15.72 -7.48 -4.71
C ALA A 75 14.37 -6.93 -4.23
N ILE A 76 13.53 -6.55 -5.19
CA ILE A 76 12.13 -6.16 -4.95
C ILE A 76 11.22 -6.92 -5.89
N ILE A 77 9.97 -7.10 -5.48
CA ILE A 77 8.96 -7.84 -6.25
C ILE A 77 7.91 -6.91 -6.84
N ALA A 78 7.35 -7.31 -7.96
CA ALA A 78 6.18 -6.67 -8.54
C ALA A 78 4.95 -7.55 -8.35
N ARG A 79 3.87 -6.97 -7.83
CA ARG A 79 2.59 -7.66 -7.65
C ARG A 79 1.41 -6.78 -8.02
N ARG A 80 0.28 -7.39 -8.36
CA ARG A 80 -0.93 -6.63 -8.63
C ARG A 80 -1.63 -6.20 -7.35
N ASN A 81 -1.93 -4.93 -7.30
CA ASN A 81 -2.84 -4.44 -6.27
C ASN A 81 -4.30 -4.86 -6.58
N ARG A 82 -5.22 -4.64 -5.64
CA ARG A 82 -6.64 -4.94 -5.82
C ARG A 82 -7.30 -4.24 -7.02
N GLY A 83 -6.71 -3.17 -7.51
CA GLY A 83 -7.14 -2.46 -8.72
C GLY A 83 -6.53 -3.02 -10.02
N GLY A 84 -5.78 -4.13 -9.95
CA GLY A 84 -5.13 -4.78 -11.10
C GLY A 84 -3.86 -4.06 -11.58
N ARG A 85 -3.39 -3.01 -10.89
CA ARG A 85 -2.17 -2.29 -11.26
C ARG A 85 -0.96 -2.98 -10.66
N LEU A 86 0.07 -3.19 -11.47
CA LEU A 86 1.36 -3.72 -11.03
C LEU A 86 2.09 -2.68 -10.16
N GLU A 87 2.52 -3.10 -8.99
CA GLU A 87 3.19 -2.25 -8.00
C GLU A 87 4.43 -2.95 -7.47
N TRP A 88 5.55 -2.22 -7.42
CA TRP A 88 6.80 -2.70 -6.83
C TRP A 88 6.79 -2.52 -5.32
N CYS A 89 7.14 -3.56 -4.59
CA CYS A 89 7.16 -3.59 -3.13
C CYS A 89 8.29 -4.46 -2.59
N LEU A 90 8.52 -4.35 -1.29
CA LEU A 90 9.45 -5.21 -0.57
C LEU A 90 8.85 -6.62 -0.40
N PRO A 91 9.66 -7.70 -0.59
CA PRO A 91 9.23 -9.07 -0.31
C PRO A 91 8.90 -9.24 1.17
N LYS A 92 7.79 -9.91 1.48
CA LYS A 92 7.29 -10.17 2.84
C LYS A 92 6.05 -11.06 2.84
N GLY A 93 5.89 -11.88 3.84
CA GLY A 93 4.68 -12.65 4.04
C GLY A 93 4.39 -12.95 5.51
N HIS A 94 3.42 -13.80 5.77
CA HIS A 94 2.96 -14.13 7.10
C HIS A 94 3.94 -15.05 7.84
N LEU A 95 3.99 -14.92 9.16
CA LEU A 95 4.66 -15.90 9.99
C LEU A 95 3.89 -17.23 9.95
N GLU A 96 4.62 -18.33 9.87
CA GLU A 96 4.07 -19.68 9.87
C GLU A 96 4.47 -20.43 11.16
N GLY A 97 3.50 -21.12 11.77
CA GLY A 97 3.75 -21.90 12.97
C GLY A 97 4.45 -21.11 14.08
N ASP A 98 5.58 -21.62 14.55
CA ASP A 98 6.40 -21.03 15.62
C ASP A 98 7.61 -20.24 15.09
N GLU A 99 7.57 -19.75 13.83
CA GLU A 99 8.65 -18.95 13.26
C GLU A 99 8.88 -17.67 14.05
N THR A 100 10.16 -17.29 14.19
CA THR A 100 10.48 -15.91 14.57
C THR A 100 10.34 -14.98 13.35
N PRO A 101 10.16 -13.67 13.55
CA PRO A 101 10.11 -12.73 12.43
C PRO A 101 11.35 -12.77 11.52
N GLU A 102 12.54 -13.06 12.07
CA GLU A 102 13.77 -13.22 11.29
C GLU A 102 13.72 -14.47 10.39
N GLN A 103 13.19 -15.58 10.91
CA GLN A 103 13.05 -16.82 10.15
C GLN A 103 12.04 -16.64 9.01
N ALA A 104 10.88 -16.04 9.31
CA ALA A 104 9.88 -15.73 8.31
C ALA A 104 10.44 -14.80 7.22
N ALA A 105 11.20 -13.74 7.58
CA ALA A 105 11.82 -12.85 6.60
C ALA A 105 12.80 -13.58 5.66
N VAL A 106 13.58 -14.53 6.19
CA VAL A 106 14.51 -15.33 5.36
C VAL A 106 13.73 -16.24 4.40
N ARG A 107 12.68 -16.92 4.88
CA ARG A 107 11.83 -17.81 4.07
C ARG A 107 11.10 -17.01 2.98
N GLU A 108 10.37 -15.97 3.35
CA GLU A 108 9.56 -15.16 2.42
C GLU A 108 10.40 -14.52 1.31
N ILE A 109 11.57 -13.97 1.68
CA ILE A 109 12.49 -13.42 0.68
C ILE A 109 12.96 -14.51 -0.29
N ALA A 110 13.26 -15.72 0.20
CA ALA A 110 13.66 -16.82 -0.66
C ALA A 110 12.51 -17.29 -1.57
N GLU A 111 11.29 -17.37 -1.08
CA GLU A 111 10.10 -17.78 -1.81
C GLU A 111 9.70 -16.74 -2.88
N GLU A 112 9.59 -15.47 -2.52
CA GLU A 112 9.14 -14.42 -3.42
C GLU A 112 10.23 -13.92 -4.40
N THR A 113 11.51 -14.10 -4.09
CA THR A 113 12.61 -13.56 -4.93
C THR A 113 13.57 -14.60 -5.48
N GLY A 114 13.56 -15.83 -4.95
CA GLY A 114 14.56 -16.88 -5.24
C GLY A 114 15.92 -16.63 -4.58
N ILE A 115 16.09 -15.56 -3.79
CA ILE A 115 17.38 -15.18 -3.21
C ILE A 115 17.48 -15.67 -1.77
N GLN A 116 18.50 -16.48 -1.50
CA GLN A 116 18.85 -16.84 -0.14
C GLN A 116 19.55 -15.67 0.56
N GLY A 117 19.14 -15.34 1.78
CA GLY A 117 19.66 -14.24 2.54
C GLY A 117 20.01 -14.61 3.98
N ALA A 118 20.96 -13.87 4.56
CA ALA A 118 21.27 -13.92 5.98
C ALA A 118 20.95 -12.57 6.61
N VAL A 119 20.14 -12.59 7.67
CA VAL A 119 19.76 -11.38 8.43
C VAL A 119 21.02 -10.69 8.96
N GLN A 120 21.10 -9.38 8.76
CA GLN A 120 22.15 -8.53 9.26
C GLN A 120 21.66 -7.64 10.41
N GLU A 121 20.57 -6.91 10.17
CA GLU A 121 20.01 -5.97 11.14
C GLU A 121 18.49 -5.81 10.98
N PRO A 122 17.76 -5.50 12.07
CA PRO A 122 16.39 -5.06 11.98
C PRO A 122 16.33 -3.62 11.46
N LEU A 123 15.47 -3.36 10.48
CA LEU A 123 15.24 -2.03 9.92
C LEU A 123 14.11 -1.29 10.61
N GLY A 124 13.11 -2.02 11.08
CA GLY A 124 11.96 -1.45 11.77
C GLY A 124 10.68 -2.24 11.61
N VAL A 125 9.62 -1.68 12.17
CA VAL A 125 8.29 -2.28 12.17
C VAL A 125 7.29 -1.28 11.57
N ILE A 126 6.45 -1.76 10.66
CA ILE A 126 5.31 -1.02 10.12
C ILE A 126 4.06 -1.62 10.74
N ASP A 127 3.24 -0.77 11.34
CA ASP A 127 1.99 -1.10 11.99
C ASP A 127 0.86 -0.35 11.30
N TYR A 128 -0.19 -1.04 10.86
CA TYR A 128 -1.34 -0.41 10.23
C TYR A 128 -2.64 -1.21 10.37
N TRP A 129 -3.74 -0.48 10.25
CA TRP A 129 -5.08 -1.03 10.31
C TRP A 129 -5.77 -0.96 8.96
N PHE A 130 -6.51 -1.99 8.62
CA PHE A 130 -7.44 -1.95 7.50
C PHE A 130 -8.74 -2.69 7.83
N THR A 131 -9.80 -2.35 7.11
CA THR A 131 -11.09 -2.99 7.28
C THR A 131 -11.36 -3.88 6.08
N GLY A 132 -11.56 -5.16 6.35
CA GLY A 132 -12.08 -6.14 5.40
C GLY A 132 -13.61 -6.13 5.36
N ASP A 133 -14.19 -7.08 4.64
CA ASP A 133 -15.65 -7.19 4.51
C ASP A 133 -16.32 -7.60 5.83
N ASP A 134 -15.67 -8.48 6.60
CA ASP A 134 -16.21 -9.15 7.78
C ASP A 134 -15.38 -8.91 9.05
N ARG A 135 -14.23 -8.24 8.93
CA ARG A 135 -13.28 -8.04 10.04
C ARG A 135 -12.47 -6.77 9.89
N ARG A 136 -11.95 -6.31 11.02
CA ARG A 136 -10.93 -5.26 11.08
C ARG A 136 -9.59 -5.92 11.36
N VAL A 137 -8.59 -5.66 10.53
CA VAL A 137 -7.26 -6.27 10.63
C VAL A 137 -6.27 -5.25 11.17
N HIS A 138 -5.54 -5.65 12.18
CA HIS A 138 -4.34 -4.99 12.67
C HIS A 138 -3.14 -5.75 12.14
N LYS A 139 -2.36 -5.15 11.25
CA LYS A 139 -1.21 -5.80 10.63
C LYS A 139 0.10 -5.18 11.06
N VAL A 140 0.98 -6.02 11.59
CA VAL A 140 2.33 -5.68 12.02
C VAL A 140 3.31 -6.35 11.07
N VAL A 141 4.24 -5.59 10.48
CA VAL A 141 5.24 -6.10 9.54
C VAL A 141 6.64 -5.78 10.03
N HIS A 142 7.42 -6.80 10.34
CA HIS A 142 8.83 -6.69 10.72
C HIS A 142 9.72 -6.66 9.48
N HIS A 143 10.58 -5.66 9.37
CA HIS A 143 11.49 -5.51 8.23
C HIS A 143 12.94 -5.64 8.66
N PHE A 144 13.69 -6.43 7.89
CA PHE A 144 15.11 -6.70 8.12
C PHE A 144 15.95 -6.33 6.91
N LEU A 145 17.23 -6.04 7.17
CA LEU A 145 18.25 -6.00 6.16
C LEU A 145 18.91 -7.39 6.10
N LEU A 146 18.95 -7.97 4.91
CA LEU A 146 19.60 -9.25 4.68
C LEU A 146 20.72 -9.09 3.65
N ARG A 147 21.78 -9.85 3.81
CA ARG A 147 22.83 -9.99 2.79
C ARG A 147 22.55 -11.26 1.98
N ALA A 148 22.53 -11.14 0.66
CA ALA A 148 22.41 -12.28 -0.23
C ALA A 148 23.57 -13.26 -0.02
N THR A 149 23.23 -14.55 0.07
CA THR A 149 24.20 -15.66 0.26
C THR A 149 24.19 -16.64 -0.89
N GLY A 150 23.14 -16.62 -1.74
CA GLY A 150 22.99 -17.51 -2.88
C GLY A 150 21.65 -17.30 -3.58
N GLY A 151 21.36 -18.17 -4.52
CA GLY A 151 20.12 -18.12 -5.30
C GLY A 151 20.26 -17.28 -6.58
N TYR A 152 19.14 -17.18 -7.32
CA TYR A 152 18.99 -16.33 -8.49
C TYR A 152 17.56 -15.78 -8.50
N LEU A 153 17.37 -14.64 -9.16
CA LEU A 153 16.05 -14.01 -9.22
C LEU A 153 15.04 -14.92 -9.92
N THR A 154 13.99 -15.29 -9.19
CA THR A 154 12.83 -16.03 -9.70
C THR A 154 11.64 -15.83 -8.77
N VAL A 155 10.45 -15.84 -9.32
CA VAL A 155 9.18 -15.85 -8.58
C VAL A 155 8.52 -17.25 -8.56
N GLU A 156 9.16 -18.26 -9.14
CA GLU A 156 8.61 -19.62 -9.22
C GLU A 156 8.48 -20.30 -7.85
N GLY A 157 9.21 -19.79 -6.85
CA GLY A 157 9.18 -20.30 -5.48
C GLY A 157 8.05 -19.74 -4.62
N ASP A 158 7.32 -18.73 -5.10
CA ASP A 158 6.23 -18.09 -4.36
C ASP A 158 4.98 -19.01 -4.32
N PRO A 159 4.64 -19.59 -3.15
CA PRO A 159 3.54 -20.56 -3.03
C PRO A 159 2.16 -19.90 -3.25
N ASP A 160 2.04 -18.61 -2.97
CA ASP A 160 0.81 -17.86 -3.10
C ASP A 160 0.63 -17.26 -4.50
N GLY A 161 1.70 -17.23 -5.30
CA GLY A 161 1.71 -16.66 -6.66
C GLY A 161 1.36 -15.16 -6.68
N GLU A 162 1.69 -14.46 -5.60
CA GLU A 162 1.44 -13.01 -5.48
C GLU A 162 2.48 -12.19 -6.24
N ALA A 163 3.73 -12.65 -6.30
CA ALA A 163 4.81 -12.02 -7.06
C ALA A 163 4.71 -12.38 -8.55
N GLU A 164 4.59 -11.37 -9.40
CA GLU A 164 4.55 -11.53 -10.87
C GLU A 164 5.91 -11.29 -11.53
N ASP A 165 6.79 -10.53 -10.88
CA ASP A 165 8.13 -10.20 -11.37
C ASP A 165 9.06 -9.89 -10.19
N VAL A 166 10.37 -10.01 -10.41
CA VAL A 166 11.41 -9.71 -9.43
C VAL A 166 12.60 -9.06 -10.10
N ALA A 167 13.18 -8.04 -9.46
CA ALA A 167 14.30 -7.31 -10.03
C ALA A 167 15.32 -6.86 -8.97
N TRP A 168 16.61 -6.83 -9.37
CA TRP A 168 17.64 -6.09 -8.65
C TRP A 168 17.54 -4.61 -8.97
N ILE A 169 17.27 -3.79 -7.96
CA ILE A 169 17.20 -2.33 -8.09
C ILE A 169 18.32 -1.71 -7.24
N PRO A 170 19.06 -0.71 -7.76
CA PRO A 170 20.02 0.05 -6.95
C PRO A 170 19.34 0.57 -5.68
N VAL A 171 19.99 0.40 -4.53
CA VAL A 171 19.41 0.83 -3.24
C VAL A 171 19.05 2.32 -3.26
N ALA A 172 19.83 3.14 -3.97
CA ALA A 172 19.56 4.56 -4.14
C ALA A 172 18.26 4.87 -4.87
N ASP A 173 17.79 3.97 -5.76
CA ASP A 173 16.61 4.18 -6.59
C ASP A 173 15.32 3.62 -5.94
N LEU A 174 15.44 2.90 -4.82
CA LEU A 174 14.28 2.30 -4.13
C LEU A 174 13.19 3.31 -3.75
N PRO A 175 13.51 4.54 -3.28
CA PRO A 175 12.47 5.52 -2.94
C PRO A 175 11.55 5.88 -4.11
N ASP A 176 12.06 5.85 -5.33
CA ASP A 176 11.29 6.17 -6.55
C ASP A 176 10.58 4.94 -7.13
N ARG A 177 11.06 3.75 -6.81
CA ARG A 177 10.51 2.48 -7.33
C ARG A 177 9.40 1.91 -6.47
N LEU A 178 9.55 1.95 -5.14
CA LEU A 178 8.58 1.37 -4.23
C LEU A 178 7.25 2.13 -4.25
N ALA A 179 6.15 1.40 -4.35
CA ALA A 179 4.81 1.98 -4.44
C ALA A 179 4.34 2.55 -3.09
N TYR A 180 4.78 1.96 -1.97
CA TYR A 180 4.23 2.27 -0.65
C TYR A 180 5.12 3.24 0.15
N PRO A 181 4.58 4.36 0.67
CA PRO A 181 5.36 5.34 1.43
C PRO A 181 6.07 4.75 2.66
N ASN A 182 5.49 3.74 3.29
CA ASN A 182 6.08 3.09 4.46
C ASN A 182 7.32 2.27 4.09
N GLU A 183 7.25 1.55 2.98
CA GLU A 183 8.38 0.78 2.45
C GLU A 183 9.52 1.70 1.99
N ARG A 184 9.20 2.88 1.42
CA ARG A 184 10.22 3.90 1.11
C ARG A 184 10.97 4.38 2.35
N ARG A 185 10.28 4.48 3.51
CA ARG A 185 10.94 4.82 4.78
C ARG A 185 11.87 3.70 5.24
N ILE A 186 11.45 2.44 5.12
CA ILE A 186 12.29 1.27 5.41
C ILE A 186 13.52 1.27 4.49
N ALA A 187 13.36 1.54 3.20
CA ALA A 187 14.48 1.65 2.25
C ALA A 187 15.46 2.76 2.64
N ALA A 188 14.97 3.92 3.09
CA ALA A 188 15.82 5.01 3.57
C ALA A 188 16.58 4.64 4.85
N VAL A 189 15.96 3.87 5.76
CA VAL A 189 16.66 3.32 6.94
C VAL A 189 17.75 2.35 6.50
N ALA A 190 17.43 1.42 5.58
CA ALA A 190 18.39 0.46 5.06
C ALA A 190 19.61 1.17 4.41
N GLN A 191 19.37 2.21 3.61
CA GLN A 191 20.43 3.02 3.03
C GLN A 191 21.31 3.65 4.10
N SER A 192 20.74 4.21 5.16
CA SER A 192 21.50 4.79 6.27
C SER A 192 22.36 3.76 6.98
N VAL A 193 21.82 2.56 7.23
CA VAL A 193 22.55 1.44 7.85
C VAL A 193 23.72 0.99 6.95
N LEU A 194 23.47 0.84 5.65
CA LEU A 194 24.50 0.45 4.67
C LEU A 194 25.63 1.49 4.53
N GLU A 195 25.35 2.76 4.78
CA GLU A 195 26.31 3.84 4.84
C GLU A 195 27.02 3.95 6.22
N GLY A 196 26.81 3.00 7.12
CA GLY A 196 27.42 2.99 8.46
C GLY A 196 26.79 3.98 9.44
N ARG A 197 25.62 4.53 9.15
CA ARG A 197 24.87 5.40 10.04
C ARG A 197 23.80 4.56 10.78
N PRO A 198 23.82 4.46 12.10
CA PRO A 198 22.79 3.73 12.82
C PRO A 198 21.44 4.44 12.63
N ALA A 199 20.49 3.72 12.04
CA ALA A 199 19.14 4.20 11.87
C ALA A 199 18.17 3.06 12.16
N ARG A 200 17.14 3.34 12.95
CA ARG A 200 16.03 2.42 13.19
C ARG A 200 14.73 3.19 13.05
N PHE A 201 13.81 2.61 12.34
CA PHE A 201 12.47 3.15 12.24
C PHE A 201 11.59 2.54 13.34
N HIS A 202 11.14 3.40 14.26
CA HIS A 202 10.06 3.07 15.19
C HIS A 202 8.90 3.99 14.83
N GLY A 203 8.03 3.52 13.97
CA GLY A 203 6.88 4.30 13.51
C GLY A 203 5.64 3.45 13.44
N VAL A 204 4.69 3.73 14.33
CA VAL A 204 3.29 3.39 14.09
C VAL A 204 2.80 4.31 12.98
N VAL A 205 2.54 3.77 11.81
CA VAL A 205 1.90 4.53 10.74
C VAL A 205 0.43 4.13 10.71
N GLU A 206 -0.42 4.92 11.35
CA GLU A 206 -1.86 4.81 11.14
C GLU A 206 -2.19 5.14 9.69
N SER A 207 -2.15 4.15 8.82
CA SER A 207 -2.73 4.27 7.49
C SER A 207 -4.22 3.93 7.60
N ARG A 208 -5.05 4.96 7.74
CA ARG A 208 -6.50 4.82 7.52
C ARG A 208 -6.74 4.60 6.04
N VAL A 209 -6.60 3.36 5.58
CA VAL A 209 -7.08 2.96 4.26
C VAL A 209 -8.51 2.50 4.42
N THR A 210 -9.46 3.44 4.35
CA THR A 210 -10.86 3.11 4.13
C THR A 210 -10.97 2.68 2.67
N ARG A 211 -10.94 1.38 2.38
CA ARG A 211 -11.20 0.84 1.05
C ARG A 211 -12.56 0.15 1.06
N THR A 212 -13.47 0.70 0.28
CA THR A 212 -14.67 0.00 -0.15
C THR A 212 -14.25 -1.18 -1.02
N ILE A 213 -14.51 -2.40 -0.55
CA ILE A 213 -14.20 -3.62 -1.28
C ILE A 213 -15.33 -3.88 -2.25
N VAL A 214 -15.05 -3.77 -3.55
CA VAL A 214 -15.96 -4.26 -4.60
C VAL A 214 -15.76 -5.77 -4.70
N ARG A 215 -16.81 -6.49 -4.38
CA ARG A 215 -16.89 -7.95 -4.44
C ARG A 215 -16.70 -8.43 -5.89
N SER A 216 -15.69 -9.24 -6.14
CA SER A 216 -15.64 -10.04 -7.36
C SER A 216 -16.72 -11.13 -7.30
N PRO A 217 -17.55 -11.32 -8.34
CA PRO A 217 -18.53 -12.42 -8.36
C PRO A 217 -17.77 -13.75 -8.39
N GLY A 218 -18.02 -14.58 -7.38
CA GLY A 218 -17.48 -15.93 -7.28
C GLY A 218 -17.75 -16.72 -8.55
N ARG A 219 -16.74 -17.42 -9.04
CA ARG A 219 -16.90 -18.44 -10.08
C ARG A 219 -17.91 -19.48 -9.61
N PRO A 220 -18.91 -19.86 -10.43
CA PRO A 220 -19.76 -20.98 -10.11
C PRO A 220 -18.95 -22.27 -10.08
N HIS A 221 -19.08 -22.98 -8.98
CA HIS A 221 -18.52 -24.32 -8.81
C HIS A 221 -19.30 -25.26 -9.73
N ASP A 222 -18.76 -25.56 -10.93
CA ASP A 222 -19.30 -26.61 -11.79
C ASP A 222 -18.98 -27.97 -11.18
N GLY A 223 -19.92 -28.43 -10.37
CA GLY A 223 -19.95 -29.81 -9.90
C GLY A 223 -20.28 -30.78 -11.02
N ARG A 224 -19.30 -31.22 -11.77
CA ARG A 224 -19.40 -32.43 -12.58
C ARG A 224 -18.32 -33.41 -12.14
N GLY A 225 -18.71 -34.28 -11.21
CA GLY A 225 -18.01 -35.52 -10.97
C GLY A 225 -18.11 -36.41 -12.20
N GLY A 226 -17.02 -36.52 -12.93
CA GLY A 226 -16.82 -37.58 -13.94
C GLY A 226 -16.13 -38.77 -13.27
N PRO A 227 -16.48 -40.03 -13.63
CA PRO A 227 -15.88 -41.21 -13.01
C PRO A 227 -14.43 -41.37 -13.42
N ALA A 228 -13.60 -41.78 -12.46
CA ALA A 228 -12.19 -42.06 -12.63
C ALA A 228 -11.94 -43.13 -13.71
N PRO A 229 -10.86 -43.02 -14.53
CA PRO A 229 -10.47 -44.05 -15.46
C PRO A 229 -9.87 -45.27 -14.72
N PRO A 230 -10.06 -46.50 -15.23
CA PRO A 230 -9.54 -47.68 -14.60
C PRO A 230 -8.01 -47.79 -14.70
N ALA A 231 -7.39 -48.33 -13.65
CA ALA A 231 -5.97 -48.55 -13.55
C ALA A 231 -5.44 -49.51 -14.63
N PRO A 232 -4.21 -49.33 -15.16
CA PRO A 232 -3.60 -50.24 -16.10
C PRO A 232 -3.25 -51.56 -15.44
N ARG A 233 -3.62 -52.65 -16.11
CA ARG A 233 -3.31 -54.04 -15.73
C ARG A 233 -1.81 -54.30 -15.90
N SER A 234 -1.18 -54.76 -14.87
CA SER A 234 0.16 -55.34 -14.90
C SER A 234 0.13 -56.65 -15.71
N SER A 235 0.79 -56.71 -16.83
CA SER A 235 1.14 -57.93 -17.53
C SER A 235 2.51 -58.40 -17.07
N THR A 236 2.48 -59.36 -16.19
CA THR A 236 3.61 -60.28 -16.04
C THR A 236 3.60 -61.20 -17.25
N ASP A 237 4.66 -61.20 -18.01
CA ASP A 237 4.95 -62.33 -18.91
C ASP A 237 6.36 -62.85 -18.70
N HIS A 238 6.37 -64.15 -18.52
CA HIS A 238 7.51 -65.03 -18.36
C HIS A 238 8.10 -65.35 -19.75
N SER A 239 9.38 -65.25 -19.92
CA SER A 239 10.31 -66.24 -20.48
C SER A 239 11.72 -65.66 -20.60
#